data_7824aafb51a684e78d907cf52b7ff8ab
#
_entry.id   7824aafb51a684e78d907cf52b7ff8ab
#
_cell.length_a   1.000
_cell.length_b   1.000
_cell.length_c   1.000
_cell.angle_alpha   90.00
_cell.angle_beta   90.00
_cell.angle_gamma   90.00
#
_symmetry.space_group_name_H-M   'P 1'
#
loop_
_entity.id
_entity.type
_entity.pdbx_description
1 polymer ?
#
loop_
_entity_poly.entity_id
_entity_poly.type
_entity_poly.pdbx_seq_one_letter_code
_entity_poly.pdbx_strand_id
1 'polypeptide(L)'
;SIQLVLIDPPYNLGLEYWDSYPNYLEWAKRWIDEIYRIMTDNGNCVIFGGFQFQDMKQGDLLEILHYVRHNTNLRLINLIVWHYKNGMTAYRYFANRHEEAIWLSKTNKYFFDLDSVRIPYDEKSRKNALKDKRLNPKNVEKGKNPTNVWDIGRLNGNSKERVGHPTQKPLEIIRRFVKALSYEGAIVLDFFAGSG
;
A
#
# COMPACT_ATOMS: atom_id res chain seq x y z
N SER A 1 16.65 0.99 14.07
CA SER A 1 16.42 0.74 12.64
C SER A 1 15.02 0.19 12.44
N ILE A 2 14.31 0.67 11.43
CA ILE A 2 12.89 0.38 11.17
C ILE A 2 12.81 -0.73 10.11
N GLN A 3 12.01 -1.78 10.40
CA GLN A 3 11.79 -2.88 9.45
C GLN A 3 10.71 -2.54 8.42
N LEU A 4 9.62 -1.90 8.83
CA LEU A 4 8.55 -1.48 7.95
C LEU A 4 8.14 -0.04 8.25
N VAL A 5 8.19 0.80 7.25
CA VAL A 5 7.49 2.10 7.23
C VAL A 5 6.19 1.90 6.45
N LEU A 6 5.05 2.16 7.09
CA LEU A 6 3.72 1.98 6.50
C LEU A 6 2.93 3.25 6.74
N ILE A 7 2.77 4.08 5.72
CA ILE A 7 2.26 5.45 5.87
C ILE A 7 1.17 5.79 4.85
N ASP A 8 0.24 6.60 5.33
CA ASP A 8 -0.87 7.16 4.56
C ASP A 8 -0.82 8.71 4.64
N PRO A 9 0.11 9.35 3.89
CA PRO A 9 0.28 10.79 3.96
C PRO A 9 -0.96 11.53 3.42
N PRO A 10 -1.17 12.80 3.78
CA PRO A 10 -2.17 13.65 3.15
C PRO A 10 -2.04 13.62 1.61
N TYR A 11 -3.16 13.60 0.89
CA TYR A 11 -3.18 13.52 -0.58
C TYR A 11 -3.24 14.88 -1.25
N ASN A 12 -3.13 15.96 -0.48
CA ASN A 12 -3.20 17.35 -0.96
C ASN A 12 -4.51 17.68 -1.71
N LEU A 13 -5.61 17.10 -1.24
CA LEU A 13 -6.93 17.34 -1.83
C LEU A 13 -7.63 18.60 -1.29
N GLY A 14 -7.10 19.16 -0.19
CA GLY A 14 -7.69 20.31 0.50
C GLY A 14 -9.01 19.97 1.20
N LEU A 15 -9.18 18.73 1.63
CA LEU A 15 -10.38 18.28 2.36
C LEU A 15 -10.42 18.82 3.78
N GLU A 16 -9.25 19.02 4.38
CA GLU A 16 -9.05 19.54 5.72
C GLU A 16 -7.82 20.45 5.75
N TYR A 17 -7.64 21.25 6.81
CA TYR A 17 -6.51 22.18 6.93
C TYR A 17 -5.14 21.48 6.89
N TRP A 18 -5.06 20.24 7.39
CA TRP A 18 -3.86 19.43 7.38
C TRP A 18 -3.59 18.72 6.03
N ASP A 19 -4.52 18.80 5.09
CA ASP A 19 -4.44 18.20 3.74
C ASP A 19 -4.26 19.27 2.66
N SER A 20 -3.49 20.33 2.96
CA SER A 20 -3.23 21.41 2.02
C SER A 20 -1.78 21.87 2.10
N TYR A 21 -1.01 21.55 1.06
CA TYR A 21 0.41 21.85 0.96
C TYR A 21 0.71 22.55 -0.37
N PRO A 22 1.02 23.87 -0.37
CA PRO A 22 1.32 24.59 -1.61
C PRO A 22 2.51 24.01 -2.39
N ASN A 23 3.51 23.49 -1.68
CA ASN A 23 4.70 22.84 -2.23
C ASN A 23 4.80 21.40 -1.74
N TYR A 24 3.83 20.58 -2.11
CA TYR A 24 3.68 19.20 -1.60
C TYR A 24 4.94 18.37 -1.77
N LEU A 25 5.55 18.37 -2.95
CA LEU A 25 6.73 17.55 -3.20
C LEU A 25 7.94 18.01 -2.36
N GLU A 26 8.13 19.32 -2.17
CA GLU A 26 9.20 19.83 -1.30
C GLU A 26 9.02 19.44 0.17
N TRP A 27 7.76 19.39 0.62
CA TRP A 27 7.42 18.82 1.92
C TRP A 27 7.66 17.31 1.97
N ALA A 28 7.23 16.56 0.94
CA ALA A 28 7.37 15.12 0.88
C ALA A 28 8.83 14.64 0.81
N LYS A 29 9.69 15.34 0.08
CA LYS A 29 11.14 15.04 0.01
C LYS A 29 11.77 14.87 1.38
N ARG A 30 11.44 15.72 2.34
CA ARG A 30 12.01 15.72 3.68
C ARG A 30 11.82 14.38 4.39
N TRP A 31 10.61 13.84 4.35
CA TRP A 31 10.35 12.56 5.01
C TRP A 31 10.70 11.35 4.12
N ILE A 32 10.68 11.47 2.80
CA ILE A 32 11.14 10.40 1.89
C ILE A 32 12.64 10.12 2.12
N ASP A 33 13.46 11.15 2.19
CA ASP A 33 14.90 11.01 2.39
C ASP A 33 15.21 10.39 3.77
N GLU A 34 14.47 10.78 4.82
CA GLU A 34 14.60 10.20 6.14
C GLU A 34 14.19 8.72 6.20
N ILE A 35 13.17 8.31 5.44
CA ILE A 35 12.76 6.89 5.35
C ILE A 35 13.96 6.02 4.95
N TYR A 36 14.69 6.41 3.91
CA TYR A 36 15.87 5.66 3.47
C TYR A 36 16.92 5.53 4.59
N ARG A 37 17.15 6.59 5.34
CA ARG A 37 18.15 6.64 6.42
C ARG A 37 17.80 5.71 7.57
N ILE A 38 16.53 5.67 7.99
CA ILE A 38 16.09 4.93 9.20
C ILE A 38 15.78 3.46 8.97
N MET A 39 15.53 3.05 7.73
CA MET A 39 15.21 1.66 7.40
C MET A 39 16.40 0.72 7.59
N THR A 40 16.14 -0.51 8.00
CA THR A 40 17.10 -1.62 7.92
C THR A 40 17.40 -1.97 6.46
N ASP A 41 18.51 -2.69 6.22
CA ASP A 41 18.91 -3.06 4.85
C ASP A 41 17.90 -4.04 4.20
N ASN A 42 17.19 -4.84 5.00
CA ASN A 42 16.08 -5.69 4.53
C ASN A 42 14.70 -5.05 4.75
N GLY A 43 14.67 -3.75 5.04
CA GLY A 43 13.46 -3.01 5.37
C GLY A 43 12.59 -2.72 4.16
N ASN A 44 11.33 -2.49 4.47
CA ASN A 44 10.27 -2.17 3.52
C ASN A 44 9.63 -0.82 3.83
N CYS A 45 9.13 -0.16 2.79
CA CYS A 45 8.31 1.03 2.94
C CYS A 45 7.08 0.92 2.04
N VAL A 46 5.91 1.24 2.59
CA VAL A 46 4.65 1.34 1.85
C VAL A 46 4.10 2.74 2.02
N ILE A 47 3.85 3.40 0.93
CA ILE A 47 3.26 4.75 0.88
C ILE A 47 1.95 4.66 0.14
N PHE A 48 0.85 4.95 0.85
CA PHE A 48 -0.47 5.09 0.23
C PHE A 48 -0.58 6.42 -0.51
N GLY A 49 -1.47 6.46 -1.48
CA GLY A 49 -1.80 7.66 -2.21
C GLY A 49 -2.86 7.40 -3.25
N GLY A 50 -3.09 8.39 -4.09
CA GLY A 50 -3.93 8.26 -5.27
C GLY A 50 -3.25 8.95 -6.44
N PHE A 51 -3.52 8.48 -7.64
CA PHE A 51 -3.22 9.23 -8.84
C PHE A 51 -4.36 10.22 -9.06
N GLN A 52 -4.11 11.48 -8.73
CA GLN A 52 -5.12 12.53 -8.82
C GLN A 52 -5.31 12.94 -10.28
N PHE A 53 -6.55 12.97 -10.71
CA PHE A 53 -6.91 13.23 -12.11
C PHE A 53 -7.56 14.60 -12.30
N GLN A 54 -7.74 15.36 -11.23
CA GLN A 54 -8.54 16.57 -11.25
C GLN A 54 -7.66 17.81 -11.14
N ASP A 55 -7.87 18.74 -12.07
CA ASP A 55 -7.48 20.14 -12.00
C ASP A 55 -5.98 20.43 -11.83
N MET A 56 -5.12 19.60 -12.38
CA MET A 56 -3.65 19.80 -12.33
C MET A 56 -3.13 20.04 -10.90
N LYS A 57 -3.80 19.48 -9.88
CA LYS A 57 -3.31 19.53 -8.52
C LYS A 57 -2.02 18.73 -8.42
N GLN A 58 -1.04 19.34 -7.79
CA GLN A 58 0.24 18.70 -7.49
C GLN A 58 0.15 17.96 -6.16
N GLY A 59 1.02 16.97 -5.98
CA GLY A 59 1.17 16.29 -4.71
C GLY A 59 0.49 14.93 -4.65
N ASP A 60 0.37 14.27 -5.80
CA ASP A 60 -0.11 12.90 -5.85
C ASP A 60 1.02 11.86 -5.74
N LEU A 61 0.63 10.59 -5.67
CA LEU A 61 1.55 9.47 -5.58
C LEU A 61 2.48 9.36 -6.81
N LEU A 62 2.06 9.89 -7.95
CA LEU A 62 2.86 9.90 -9.17
C LEU A 62 4.09 10.79 -9.03
N GLU A 63 3.93 11.98 -8.44
CA GLU A 63 5.06 12.88 -8.16
C GLU A 63 6.02 12.28 -7.12
N ILE A 64 5.47 11.67 -6.06
CA ILE A 64 6.27 10.94 -5.07
C ILE A 64 7.08 9.83 -5.74
N LEU A 65 6.44 9.01 -6.56
CA LEU A 65 7.11 7.91 -7.26
C LEU A 65 8.17 8.41 -8.24
N HIS A 66 7.88 9.49 -8.97
CA HIS A 66 8.87 10.13 -9.84
C HIS A 66 10.09 10.58 -9.04
N TYR A 67 9.88 11.30 -7.93
CA TYR A 67 10.98 11.73 -7.06
C TYR A 67 11.80 10.54 -6.55
N VAL A 68 11.13 9.54 -6.00
CA VAL A 68 11.79 8.32 -5.47
C VAL A 68 12.70 7.68 -6.52
N ARG A 69 12.21 7.52 -7.75
CA ARG A 69 12.96 6.85 -8.83
C ARG A 69 14.16 7.62 -9.35
N HIS A 70 14.12 8.95 -9.29
CA HIS A 70 15.16 9.79 -9.88
C HIS A 70 16.13 10.40 -8.85
N ASN A 71 15.73 10.47 -7.58
CA ASN A 71 16.49 11.22 -6.58
C ASN A 71 16.84 10.41 -5.33
N THR A 72 16.39 9.15 -5.23
CA THR A 72 16.71 8.29 -4.08
C THR A 72 17.28 6.95 -4.52
N ASN A 73 17.82 6.19 -3.55
CA ASN A 73 18.24 4.80 -3.75
C ASN A 73 17.15 3.79 -3.37
N LEU A 74 15.95 4.24 -3.03
CA LEU A 74 14.81 3.35 -2.78
C LEU A 74 14.41 2.63 -4.07
N ARG A 75 14.10 1.35 -3.94
CA ARG A 75 13.75 0.47 -5.06
C ARG A 75 12.25 0.22 -5.06
N LEU A 76 11.59 0.53 -6.18
CA LEU A 76 10.19 0.14 -6.37
C LEU A 76 10.10 -1.39 -6.53
N ILE A 77 9.41 -2.04 -5.62
CA ILE A 77 9.15 -3.49 -5.65
C ILE A 77 7.82 -3.78 -6.32
N ASN A 78 6.76 -3.06 -5.92
CA ASN A 78 5.44 -3.27 -6.52
C ASN A 78 4.57 -2.01 -6.39
N LEU A 79 3.57 -1.92 -7.27
CA LEU A 79 2.43 -1.03 -7.15
C LEU A 79 1.24 -1.88 -6.74
N ILE A 80 0.62 -1.55 -5.62
CA ILE A 80 -0.58 -2.22 -5.12
C ILE A 80 -1.78 -1.36 -5.48
N VAL A 81 -2.80 -1.96 -6.07
CA VAL A 81 -4.09 -1.33 -6.37
C VAL A 81 -5.13 -1.85 -5.38
N TRP A 82 -5.60 -0.98 -4.52
CA TRP A 82 -6.72 -1.28 -3.65
C TRP A 82 -8.02 -0.92 -4.35
N HIS A 83 -8.71 -1.92 -4.90
CA HIS A 83 -9.99 -1.77 -5.58
C HIS A 83 -11.16 -1.88 -4.59
N TYR A 84 -12.19 -1.08 -4.80
CA TYR A 84 -13.45 -1.12 -4.04
C TYR A 84 -14.64 -0.83 -4.94
N LYS A 85 -15.78 -1.46 -4.63
CA LYS A 85 -17.00 -1.37 -5.48
C LYS A 85 -17.85 -0.14 -5.20
N ASN A 86 -17.75 0.42 -4.00
CA ASN A 86 -18.52 1.56 -3.54
C ASN A 86 -17.77 2.90 -3.74
N GLY A 87 -18.51 3.97 -3.99
CA GLY A 87 -17.96 5.31 -4.18
C GLY A 87 -18.92 6.20 -4.96
N MET A 88 -18.56 7.48 -5.12
CA MET A 88 -19.38 8.45 -5.83
C MET A 88 -19.41 8.18 -7.33
N THR A 89 -20.52 8.51 -7.97
CA THR A 89 -20.68 8.47 -9.43
C THR A 89 -19.95 9.64 -10.07
N ALA A 90 -19.40 9.42 -11.27
CA ALA A 90 -18.83 10.45 -12.13
C ALA A 90 -19.66 10.57 -13.41
N TYR A 91 -19.69 11.78 -13.99
CA TYR A 91 -20.52 12.06 -15.17
C TYR A 91 -19.70 12.36 -16.43
N ARG A 92 -18.44 12.77 -16.29
CA ARG A 92 -17.57 13.21 -17.39
C ARG A 92 -16.30 12.37 -17.55
N TYR A 93 -16.10 11.40 -16.67
CA TYR A 93 -15.00 10.45 -16.68
C TYR A 93 -15.43 9.14 -15.99
N PHE A 94 -14.63 8.07 -16.12
CA PHE A 94 -14.90 6.82 -15.43
C PHE A 94 -14.74 6.99 -13.92
N ALA A 95 -15.71 6.54 -13.14
CA ALA A 95 -15.69 6.71 -11.70
C ALA A 95 -14.51 5.97 -11.07
N ASN A 96 -13.72 6.68 -10.26
CA ASN A 96 -12.59 6.10 -9.54
C ASN A 96 -13.08 5.08 -8.51
N ARG A 97 -12.51 3.89 -8.56
CA ARG A 97 -12.83 2.75 -7.69
C ARG A 97 -11.59 2.10 -7.13
N HIS A 98 -10.52 2.82 -7.01
CA HIS A 98 -9.27 2.34 -6.44
C HIS A 98 -8.47 3.47 -5.78
N GLU A 99 -7.60 3.07 -4.90
CA GLU A 99 -6.47 3.83 -4.39
C GLU A 99 -5.22 2.97 -4.59
N GLU A 100 -4.05 3.57 -4.54
CA GLU A 100 -2.79 2.87 -4.75
C GLU A 100 -1.91 2.94 -3.51
N ALA A 101 -1.00 1.97 -3.44
CA ALA A 101 0.13 2.03 -2.55
C ALA A 101 1.40 1.60 -3.29
N ILE A 102 2.45 2.38 -3.18
CA ILE A 102 3.77 1.97 -3.68
C ILE A 102 4.51 1.21 -2.59
N TRP A 103 5.04 0.03 -2.94
CA TRP A 103 5.91 -0.73 -2.07
C TRP A 103 7.34 -0.56 -2.51
N LEU A 104 8.15 -0.03 -1.61
CA LEU A 104 9.56 0.28 -1.80
C LEU A 104 10.42 -0.58 -0.85
N SER A 105 11.68 -0.76 -1.20
CA SER A 105 12.68 -1.36 -0.33
C SER A 105 13.99 -0.59 -0.37
N LYS A 106 14.82 -0.77 0.67
CA LYS A 106 16.16 -0.18 0.74
C LYS A 106 17.15 -0.91 -0.16
N THR A 107 17.08 -2.24 -0.19
CA THR A 107 17.97 -3.09 -0.98
C THR A 107 17.19 -4.18 -1.72
N ASN A 108 17.87 -5.02 -2.50
CA ASN A 108 17.27 -6.21 -3.11
C ASN A 108 17.11 -7.39 -2.16
N LYS A 109 17.50 -7.25 -0.88
CA LYS A 109 17.38 -8.27 0.17
C LYS A 109 16.23 -7.98 1.13
N TYR A 110 15.15 -7.35 0.63
CA TYR A 110 14.00 -7.01 1.44
C TYR A 110 13.30 -8.24 2.01
N PHE A 111 12.69 -8.07 3.18
CA PHE A 111 11.90 -9.12 3.82
C PHE A 111 10.54 -9.25 3.12
N PHE A 112 10.13 -10.47 2.82
CA PHE A 112 8.78 -10.78 2.33
C PHE A 112 8.36 -12.17 2.78
N ASP A 113 7.32 -12.24 3.61
CA ASP A 113 6.69 -13.49 4.05
C ASP A 113 5.44 -13.79 3.21
N LEU A 114 5.65 -14.55 2.14
CA LEU A 114 4.57 -15.00 1.28
C LEU A 114 3.59 -15.92 2.02
N ASP A 115 4.08 -16.79 2.88
CA ASP A 115 3.25 -17.82 3.51
C ASP A 115 2.20 -17.20 4.45
N SER A 116 2.51 -16.08 5.11
CA SER A 116 1.58 -15.34 5.98
C SER A 116 0.40 -14.69 5.25
N VAL A 117 0.47 -14.54 3.93
CA VAL A 117 -0.54 -13.83 3.13
C VAL A 117 -1.13 -14.63 1.99
N ARG A 118 -0.80 -15.93 1.89
CA ARG A 118 -1.35 -16.79 0.85
C ARG A 118 -2.88 -16.83 0.88
N ILE A 119 -3.46 -16.89 -0.30
CA ILE A 119 -4.91 -17.05 -0.51
C ILE A 119 -5.20 -18.51 -0.84
N PRO A 120 -6.11 -19.19 -0.12
CA PRO A 120 -6.50 -20.55 -0.46
C PRO A 120 -6.98 -20.66 -1.91
N TYR A 121 -6.65 -21.75 -2.57
CA TYR A 121 -7.27 -22.08 -3.84
C TYR A 121 -8.72 -22.55 -3.62
N ASP A 122 -9.63 -22.16 -4.51
CA ASP A 122 -10.87 -22.90 -4.66
C ASP A 122 -10.57 -24.32 -5.18
N GLU A 123 -11.49 -25.26 -4.99
CA GLU A 123 -11.26 -26.68 -5.29
C GLU A 123 -10.91 -26.93 -6.76
N LYS A 124 -11.57 -26.24 -7.70
CA LYS A 124 -11.32 -26.39 -9.15
C LYS A 124 -9.93 -25.87 -9.50
N SER A 125 -9.60 -24.68 -9.04
CA SER A 125 -8.29 -24.06 -9.27
C SER A 125 -7.16 -24.88 -8.63
N ARG A 126 -7.36 -25.43 -7.43
CA ARG A 126 -6.40 -26.32 -6.77
C ARG A 126 -6.11 -27.57 -7.58
N LYS A 127 -7.17 -28.27 -8.06
CA LYS A 127 -7.03 -29.45 -8.90
C LYS A 127 -6.25 -29.13 -10.20
N ASN A 128 -6.48 -27.97 -10.79
CA ASN A 128 -5.76 -27.56 -12.00
C ASN A 128 -4.29 -27.20 -11.69
N ALA A 129 -4.03 -26.48 -10.59
CA ALA A 129 -2.69 -26.13 -10.17
C ALA A 129 -1.83 -27.35 -9.85
N LEU A 130 -2.40 -28.40 -9.25
CA LEU A 130 -1.69 -29.66 -8.96
C LEU A 130 -1.32 -30.47 -10.24
N LYS A 131 -1.97 -30.22 -11.36
CA LYS A 131 -1.62 -30.83 -12.67
C LYS A 131 -0.51 -30.07 -13.38
N ASP A 132 -0.25 -28.81 -12.99
CA ASP A 132 0.79 -28.00 -13.62
C ASP A 132 2.18 -28.39 -13.07
N LYS A 133 2.97 -29.06 -13.91
CA LYS A 133 4.32 -29.51 -13.56
C LYS A 133 5.32 -28.40 -13.20
N ARG A 134 4.99 -27.14 -13.53
CA ARG A 134 5.80 -25.96 -13.16
C ARG A 134 5.61 -25.55 -11.69
N LEU A 135 4.52 -25.98 -11.06
CA LEU A 135 4.19 -25.64 -9.69
C LEU A 135 4.64 -26.73 -8.72
N ASN A 136 5.18 -26.29 -7.59
CA ASN A 136 5.49 -27.22 -6.50
C ASN A 136 4.19 -27.59 -5.75
N PRO A 137 3.80 -28.87 -5.68
CA PRO A 137 2.58 -29.29 -5.00
C PRO A 137 2.48 -28.82 -3.55
N LYS A 138 3.61 -28.82 -2.80
CA LYS A 138 3.64 -28.31 -1.41
C LYS A 138 3.27 -26.83 -1.33
N ASN A 139 3.63 -26.03 -2.32
CA ASN A 139 3.26 -24.62 -2.37
C ASN A 139 1.80 -24.44 -2.79
N VAL A 140 1.28 -25.31 -3.67
CA VAL A 140 -0.15 -25.29 -4.05
C VAL A 140 -1.03 -25.58 -2.83
N GLU A 141 -0.64 -26.52 -1.98
CA GLU A 141 -1.37 -26.83 -0.73
C GLU A 141 -1.40 -25.65 0.26
N LYS A 142 -0.34 -24.85 0.31
CA LYS A 142 -0.30 -23.64 1.14
C LYS A 142 -1.18 -22.50 0.60
N GLY A 143 -1.59 -22.56 -0.65
CA GLY A 143 -2.32 -21.50 -1.33
C GLY A 143 -1.48 -20.69 -2.32
N LYS A 144 -2.14 -19.84 -3.09
CA LYS A 144 -1.53 -19.00 -4.12
C LYS A 144 -1.02 -17.66 -3.55
N ASN A 145 -0.03 -17.09 -4.21
CA ASN A 145 0.38 -15.72 -3.97
C ASN A 145 -0.78 -14.77 -4.32
N PRO A 146 -1.19 -13.86 -3.44
CA PRO A 146 -2.15 -12.82 -3.78
C PRO A 146 -1.59 -11.93 -4.91
N THR A 147 -2.48 -11.44 -5.76
CA THR A 147 -2.12 -10.44 -6.77
C THR A 147 -1.88 -9.09 -6.12
N ASN A 148 -1.35 -8.14 -6.88
CA ASN A 148 -1.20 -6.75 -6.45
C ASN A 148 -2.49 -5.92 -6.63
N VAL A 149 -3.60 -6.53 -7.05
CA VAL A 149 -4.94 -5.91 -7.08
C VAL A 149 -5.77 -6.55 -5.98
N TRP A 150 -6.15 -5.74 -4.98
CA TRP A 150 -6.86 -6.19 -3.79
C TRP A 150 -8.30 -5.67 -3.82
N ASP A 151 -9.26 -6.58 -3.88
CA ASP A 151 -10.69 -6.25 -3.82
C ASP A 151 -11.15 -6.24 -2.35
N ILE A 152 -11.04 -5.09 -1.71
CA ILE A 152 -11.35 -4.88 -0.29
C ILE A 152 -12.29 -3.67 -0.21
N GLY A 153 -13.45 -3.83 0.42
CA GLY A 153 -14.42 -2.74 0.56
C GLY A 153 -13.88 -1.58 1.40
N ARG A 154 -14.27 -0.35 1.05
CA ARG A 154 -14.05 0.81 1.92
C ARG A 154 -14.90 0.69 3.18
N LEU A 155 -14.44 1.28 4.28
CA LEU A 155 -15.20 1.34 5.52
C LEU A 155 -16.45 2.21 5.31
N ASN A 156 -17.61 1.61 5.45
CA ASN A 156 -18.88 2.33 5.48
C ASN A 156 -19.04 3.11 6.78
N GLY A 157 -19.90 4.13 6.78
CA GLY A 157 -20.17 4.95 7.97
C GLY A 157 -20.57 4.15 9.24
N ASN A 158 -21.24 3.01 9.04
CA ASN A 158 -21.71 2.12 10.12
C ASN A 158 -20.73 0.97 10.44
N SER A 159 -19.52 0.96 9.88
CA SER A 159 -18.55 -0.08 10.17
C SER A 159 -18.11 -0.02 11.63
N LYS A 160 -18.14 -1.17 12.32
CA LYS A 160 -17.65 -1.31 13.71
C LYS A 160 -16.14 -1.05 13.84
N GLU A 161 -15.42 -1.08 12.72
CA GLU A 161 -13.99 -0.83 12.65
C GLU A 161 -13.66 0.67 12.69
N ARG A 162 -14.64 1.54 12.43
CA ARG A 162 -14.40 2.99 12.41
C ARG A 162 -14.19 3.55 13.81
N VAL A 163 -13.14 4.39 13.92
CA VAL A 163 -12.80 5.13 15.14
C VAL A 163 -12.98 6.66 15.00
N GLY A 164 -13.68 7.09 13.92
CA GLY A 164 -14.01 8.51 13.71
C GLY A 164 -13.08 9.26 12.75
N HIS A 165 -11.97 8.68 12.33
CA HIS A 165 -11.11 9.32 11.33
C HIS A 165 -11.75 9.27 9.92
N PRO A 166 -11.82 10.39 9.17
CA PRO A 166 -12.57 10.45 7.90
C PRO A 166 -12.00 9.53 6.82
N THR A 167 -10.68 9.38 6.75
CA THR A 167 -9.97 8.62 5.70
C THR A 167 -9.37 7.31 6.21
N GLN A 168 -9.91 6.74 7.29
CA GLN A 168 -9.42 5.50 7.89
C GLN A 168 -9.34 4.37 6.87
N LYS A 169 -8.19 3.71 6.79
CA LYS A 169 -7.98 2.52 5.96
C LYS A 169 -8.54 1.26 6.63
N PRO A 170 -9.10 0.29 5.86
CA PRO A 170 -9.50 -1.00 6.40
C PRO A 170 -8.33 -1.76 7.03
N LEU A 171 -8.54 -2.33 8.22
CA LEU A 171 -7.53 -3.13 8.93
C LEU A 171 -7.03 -4.32 8.12
N GLU A 172 -7.86 -4.87 7.23
CA GLU A 172 -7.47 -5.96 6.36
C GLU A 172 -6.28 -5.60 5.47
N ILE A 173 -6.26 -4.37 4.94
CA ILE A 173 -5.16 -3.86 4.10
C ILE A 173 -3.88 -3.74 4.93
N ILE A 174 -3.99 -3.07 6.09
CA ILE A 174 -2.85 -2.84 6.99
C ILE A 174 -2.26 -4.16 7.48
N ARG A 175 -3.11 -5.09 7.93
CA ARG A 175 -2.69 -6.43 8.38
C ARG A 175 -1.97 -7.21 7.30
N ARG A 176 -2.40 -7.10 6.04
CA ARG A 176 -1.76 -7.79 4.92
C ARG A 176 -0.35 -7.28 4.70
N PHE A 177 -0.14 -5.96 4.72
CA PHE A 177 1.19 -5.38 4.62
C PHE A 177 2.08 -5.76 5.82
N VAL A 178 1.59 -5.61 7.04
CA VAL A 178 2.36 -5.93 8.25
C VAL A 178 2.79 -7.39 8.25
N LYS A 179 1.89 -8.33 7.94
CA LYS A 179 2.20 -9.77 7.88
C LYS A 179 3.21 -10.12 6.79
N ALA A 180 3.10 -9.48 5.62
CA ALA A 180 3.98 -9.78 4.49
C ALA A 180 5.37 -9.14 4.64
N LEU A 181 5.45 -7.93 5.22
CA LEU A 181 6.62 -7.06 5.11
C LEU A 181 7.38 -6.85 6.41
N SER A 182 6.91 -7.45 7.50
CA SER A 182 7.60 -7.42 8.80
C SER A 182 7.50 -8.78 9.51
N TYR A 183 8.38 -9.02 10.46
CA TYR A 183 8.43 -10.23 11.27
C TYR A 183 8.10 -9.92 12.73
N GLU A 184 7.82 -10.93 13.51
CA GLU A 184 7.51 -10.79 14.94
C GLU A 184 8.66 -10.09 15.69
N GLY A 185 8.33 -9.07 16.49
CA GLY A 185 9.30 -8.23 17.20
C GLY A 185 9.96 -7.13 16.35
N ALA A 186 9.63 -7.04 15.06
CA ALA A 186 10.11 -5.96 14.21
C ALA A 186 9.47 -4.61 14.55
N ILE A 187 10.20 -3.53 14.36
CA ILE A 187 9.67 -2.17 14.53
C ILE A 187 8.96 -1.75 13.25
N VAL A 188 7.69 -1.41 13.39
CA VAL A 188 6.84 -0.81 12.35
C VAL A 188 6.61 0.66 12.70
N LEU A 189 6.81 1.54 11.74
CA LEU A 189 6.66 2.98 11.91
C LEU A 189 5.55 3.52 11.00
N ASP A 190 4.61 4.22 11.61
CA ASP A 190 3.66 5.09 10.93
C ASP A 190 3.72 6.48 11.58
N PHE A 191 4.16 7.48 10.83
CA PHE A 191 4.22 8.87 11.31
C PHE A 191 3.10 9.75 10.72
N PHE A 192 2.16 9.13 10.00
CA PHE A 192 0.88 9.70 9.57
C PHE A 192 -0.29 8.88 10.13
N ALA A 193 -0.16 8.39 11.34
CA ALA A 193 -1.02 7.36 11.92
C ALA A 193 -2.54 7.67 11.89
N GLY A 194 -2.96 8.95 11.87
CA GLY A 194 -4.37 9.33 11.74
C GLY A 194 -5.27 8.70 12.80
N SER A 195 -5.79 7.52 12.50
CA SER A 195 -6.67 6.75 13.39
C SER A 195 -5.94 5.82 14.38
N GLY A 196 -4.63 5.74 14.30
CA GLY A 196 -3.81 4.85 15.15
C GLY A 196 -3.43 3.57 14.45
#